data_7b7587728cef3555e7e4291a6f5a4322
#
_entry.id   7b7587728cef3555e7e4291a6f5a4322
#
_cell.length_a   1.000
_cell.length_b   1.000
_cell.length_c   1.000
_cell.angle_alpha   90.00
_cell.angle_beta   90.00
_cell.angle_gamma   90.00
#
_symmetry.space_group_name_H-M   'P 1'
#
loop_
_entity.id
_entity.type
_entity.pdbx_description
1 polymer ?
#
loop_
_entity_poly.entity_id
_entity_poly.type
_entity_poly.pdbx_seq_one_letter_code
_entity_poly.pdbx_strand_id
1 'polypeptide(L)'
;MIVESREIKLKHRIPVKKTANYWKGLEEGRVFKTVCRNCEKSYYPPRADCICGNQTEWVEIKEKGFVECFTVVHSIPACFEWSKPYRIVIARFGDVCVMGWSEEDLRVGDEVFISTAKDESGIWKIWFRR
;
A
#
# COMPACT_ATOMS: atom_id res chain seq x y z
N MET A 1 7.06 10.17 -39.85
CA MET A 1 5.76 9.47 -39.84
C MET A 1 5.39 9.13 -38.42
N ILE A 2 4.20 9.47 -38.00
CA ILE A 2 3.72 9.15 -36.63
C ILE A 2 2.61 8.12 -36.77
N VAL A 3 2.69 7.06 -36.00
CA VAL A 3 1.67 6.03 -35.92
C VAL A 3 1.11 6.03 -34.50
N GLU A 4 -0.18 6.26 -34.37
CA GLU A 4 -0.86 6.21 -33.08
C GLU A 4 -1.37 4.79 -32.81
N SER A 5 -1.12 4.31 -31.60
CA SER A 5 -1.69 3.05 -31.14
C SER A 5 -3.05 3.27 -30.49
N ARG A 6 -3.78 2.20 -30.29
CA ARG A 6 -5.01 2.25 -29.50
C ARG A 6 -4.69 2.51 -28.04
N GLU A 7 -5.52 3.29 -27.39
CA GLU A 7 -5.52 3.38 -25.94
C GLU A 7 -5.98 2.04 -25.36
N ILE A 8 -5.17 1.45 -24.49
CA ILE A 8 -5.49 0.18 -23.86
C ILE A 8 -5.85 0.45 -22.40
N LYS A 9 -7.10 0.14 -22.03
CA LYS A 9 -7.55 0.18 -20.63
C LYS A 9 -7.68 -1.26 -20.14
N LEU A 10 -6.98 -1.57 -19.06
CA LEU A 10 -7.02 -2.89 -18.43
C LEU A 10 -7.80 -2.82 -17.13
N LYS A 11 -8.78 -3.70 -17.00
CA LYS A 11 -9.54 -3.87 -15.76
C LYS A 11 -9.43 -5.34 -15.34
N HIS A 12 -8.91 -5.56 -14.16
CA HIS A 12 -8.72 -6.90 -13.62
C HIS A 12 -9.75 -7.21 -12.53
N ARG A 13 -10.25 -8.43 -12.56
CA ARG A 13 -11.06 -8.98 -11.49
C ARG A 13 -10.25 -10.10 -10.86
N ILE A 14 -9.70 -9.83 -9.68
CA ILE A 14 -8.76 -10.72 -9.01
C ILE A 14 -9.45 -11.35 -7.79
N PRO A 15 -9.55 -12.69 -7.71
CA PRO A 15 -10.07 -13.33 -6.52
C PRO A 15 -9.06 -13.22 -5.37
N VAL A 16 -9.52 -12.72 -4.22
CA VAL A 16 -8.67 -12.46 -3.05
C VAL A 16 -9.15 -13.24 -1.81
N LYS A 17 -9.66 -14.42 -2.01
CA LYS A 17 -10.28 -15.23 -0.94
C LYS A 17 -9.39 -15.37 0.30
N LYS A 18 -8.12 -15.73 0.10
CA LYS A 18 -7.18 -15.97 1.21
C LYS A 18 -6.67 -14.68 1.88
N THR A 19 -6.78 -13.55 1.19
CA THR A 19 -6.32 -12.26 1.69
C THR A 19 -7.45 -11.25 1.85
N ALA A 20 -8.68 -11.73 1.91
CA ALA A 20 -9.87 -10.87 2.01
C ALA A 20 -9.83 -9.91 3.20
N ASN A 21 -9.24 -10.32 4.33
CA ASN A 21 -9.15 -9.47 5.52
C ASN A 21 -8.32 -8.20 5.29
N TYR A 22 -7.30 -8.27 4.45
CA TYR A 22 -6.53 -7.10 4.08
C TYR A 22 -7.41 -6.06 3.36
N TRP A 23 -8.15 -6.51 2.36
CA TRP A 23 -9.00 -5.64 1.54
C TRP A 23 -10.17 -5.05 2.32
N LYS A 24 -10.78 -5.87 3.18
CA LYS A 24 -11.83 -5.39 4.10
C LYS A 24 -11.29 -4.38 5.10
N GLY A 25 -10.08 -4.61 5.61
CA GLY A 25 -9.42 -3.69 6.52
C GLY A 25 -9.22 -2.30 5.91
N LEU A 26 -8.82 -2.22 4.65
CA LEU A 26 -8.65 -0.93 3.96
C LEU A 26 -9.94 -0.11 3.95
N GLU A 27 -11.09 -0.76 3.79
CA GLU A 27 -12.39 -0.09 3.83
C GLU A 27 -12.75 0.43 5.23
N GLU A 28 -12.17 -0.16 6.27
CA GLU A 28 -12.37 0.21 7.67
C GLU A 28 -11.30 1.17 8.21
N GLY A 29 -10.36 1.56 7.38
CA GLY A 29 -9.23 2.41 7.81
C GLY A 29 -8.12 1.65 8.50
N ARG A 30 -8.08 0.33 8.39
CA ARG A 30 -7.14 -0.55 9.07
C ARG A 30 -6.22 -1.22 8.06
N VAL A 31 -4.94 -1.24 8.35
CA VAL A 31 -3.94 -1.90 7.49
C VAL A 31 -3.35 -3.08 8.25
N PHE A 32 -3.38 -4.24 7.62
CA PHE A 32 -2.93 -5.49 8.22
C PHE A 32 -1.67 -6.02 7.55
N LYS A 33 -0.82 -6.61 8.34
CA LYS A 33 0.25 -7.52 7.92
C LYS A 33 -0.08 -8.93 8.39
N THR A 34 0.68 -9.91 7.96
CA THR A 34 0.57 -11.26 8.47
C THR A 34 1.88 -11.68 9.13
N VAL A 35 1.78 -12.48 10.17
CA VAL A 35 2.93 -12.95 10.95
C VAL A 35 2.84 -14.47 11.12
N CYS A 36 3.92 -15.18 10.89
CA CYS A 36 4.01 -16.60 11.17
C CYS A 36 4.38 -16.82 12.65
N ARG A 37 3.56 -17.55 13.39
CA ARG A 37 3.84 -17.86 14.79
C ARG A 37 5.06 -18.77 14.98
N ASN A 38 5.29 -19.64 14.01
CA ASN A 38 6.35 -20.64 14.14
C ASN A 38 7.75 -20.03 13.95
N CYS A 39 7.94 -19.21 12.90
CA CYS A 39 9.23 -18.62 12.58
C CYS A 39 9.30 -17.12 12.83
N GLU A 40 8.23 -16.51 13.31
CA GLU A 40 8.11 -15.10 13.66
C GLU A 40 8.32 -14.12 12.49
N LYS A 41 8.32 -14.60 11.25
CA LYS A 41 8.43 -13.75 10.07
C LYS A 41 7.15 -12.97 9.83
N SER A 42 7.31 -11.69 9.52
CA SER A 42 6.21 -10.81 9.12
C SER A 42 6.21 -10.62 7.62
N TYR A 43 5.00 -10.48 7.05
CA TYR A 43 4.80 -10.29 5.62
C TYR A 43 3.92 -9.08 5.34
N TYR A 44 4.42 -8.20 4.49
CA TYR A 44 3.65 -7.16 3.85
C TYR A 44 4.15 -7.02 2.40
N PRO A 45 3.30 -7.13 1.38
CA PRO A 45 1.87 -7.48 1.44
C PRO A 45 1.58 -8.82 2.15
N PRO A 46 0.37 -8.97 2.73
CA PRO A 46 0.03 -10.15 3.51
C PRO A 46 0.11 -11.45 2.70
N ARG A 47 0.53 -12.52 3.36
CA ARG A 47 0.55 -13.87 2.80
C ARG A 47 -0.24 -14.81 3.71
N ALA A 48 -1.03 -15.69 3.11
CA ALA A 48 -1.78 -16.68 3.87
C ALA A 48 -0.87 -17.73 4.51
N ASP A 49 0.21 -18.11 3.81
CA ASP A 49 1.12 -19.16 4.23
C ASP A 49 2.55 -18.65 4.32
N CYS A 50 3.27 -19.10 5.34
CA CYS A 50 4.70 -18.82 5.50
C CYS A 50 5.55 -19.77 4.65
N ILE A 51 6.77 -19.36 4.34
CA ILE A 51 7.76 -20.20 3.66
C ILE A 51 8.01 -21.51 4.43
N CYS A 52 7.88 -21.50 5.76
CA CYS A 52 8.04 -22.69 6.57
C CYS A 52 6.88 -23.70 6.45
N GLY A 53 5.82 -23.37 5.71
CA GLY A 53 4.66 -24.22 5.51
C GLY A 53 3.51 -24.01 6.50
N ASN A 54 3.70 -23.21 7.54
CA ASN A 54 2.64 -22.90 8.50
C ASN A 54 1.78 -21.75 8.04
N GLN A 55 0.56 -21.68 8.55
CA GLN A 55 -0.35 -20.57 8.31
C GLN A 55 0.11 -19.33 9.08
N THR A 56 -0.14 -18.18 8.49
CA THR A 56 0.12 -16.88 9.12
C THR A 56 -1.12 -16.37 9.85
N GLU A 57 -0.89 -15.38 10.72
CA GLU A 57 -1.94 -14.68 11.44
C GLU A 57 -2.00 -13.23 11.05
N TRP A 58 -3.19 -12.67 11.12
CA TRP A 58 -3.45 -11.27 10.84
C TRP A 58 -3.07 -10.41 12.04
N VAL A 59 -2.26 -9.39 11.79
CA VAL A 59 -1.86 -8.41 12.80
C VAL A 59 -2.04 -7.03 12.21
N GLU A 60 -2.77 -6.16 12.93
CA GLU A 60 -2.96 -4.78 12.50
C GLU A 60 -1.71 -3.95 12.73
N ILE A 61 -1.36 -3.13 11.75
CA ILE A 61 -0.27 -2.16 11.89
C ILE A 61 -0.85 -0.93 12.58
N LYS A 62 -0.53 -0.75 13.86
CA LYS A 62 -1.01 0.36 14.70
C LYS A 62 0.08 1.36 15.06
N GLU A 63 1.33 0.92 15.01
CA GLU A 63 2.48 1.73 15.35
C GLU A 63 2.76 2.83 14.32
N LYS A 64 3.53 3.82 14.73
CA LYS A 64 4.09 4.82 13.83
C LYS A 64 5.15 4.19 12.95
N GLY A 65 5.29 4.70 11.74
CA GLY A 65 6.36 4.32 10.84
C GLY A 65 7.35 5.46 10.62
N PHE A 66 8.44 5.14 9.96
CA PHE A 66 9.46 6.11 9.56
C PHE A 66 9.68 6.02 8.06
N VAL A 67 9.72 7.18 7.41
CA VAL A 67 9.98 7.26 5.97
C VAL A 67 11.39 6.75 5.68
N GLU A 68 11.51 5.73 4.84
CA GLU A 68 12.81 5.23 4.37
C GLU A 68 13.22 5.83 3.04
N CYS A 69 12.28 5.98 2.13
CA CYS A 69 12.53 6.63 0.84
C CYS A 69 11.22 7.14 0.25
N PHE A 70 11.34 8.03 -0.71
CA PHE A 70 10.18 8.57 -1.42
C PHE A 70 10.58 9.04 -2.82
N THR A 71 9.58 9.21 -3.66
CA THR A 71 9.71 9.92 -4.92
C THR A 71 8.53 10.88 -5.09
N VAL A 72 8.77 11.98 -5.79
CA VAL A 72 7.72 12.95 -6.12
C VAL A 72 7.29 12.72 -7.56
N VAL A 73 6.01 12.47 -7.75
CA VAL A 73 5.45 12.25 -9.09
C VAL A 73 4.85 13.56 -9.59
N HIS A 74 5.52 14.17 -10.56
CA HIS A 74 5.06 15.41 -11.22
C HIS A 74 4.30 15.12 -12.49
N SER A 75 4.71 14.09 -13.23
CA SER A 75 4.09 13.66 -14.46
C SER A 75 2.99 12.65 -14.15
N ILE A 76 1.75 13.14 -14.08
CA ILE A 76 0.60 12.34 -13.63
C ILE A 76 0.21 11.33 -14.73
N PRO A 77 0.15 10.03 -14.44
CA PRO A 77 -0.35 9.03 -15.39
C PRO A 77 -1.81 9.28 -15.77
N ALA A 78 -2.20 8.88 -16.98
CA ALA A 78 -3.55 9.08 -17.50
C ALA A 78 -4.65 8.52 -16.58
N CYS A 79 -4.40 7.42 -15.89
CA CYS A 79 -5.34 6.82 -14.94
C CYS A 79 -5.51 7.63 -13.64
N PHE A 80 -4.70 8.66 -13.42
CA PHE A 80 -4.75 9.54 -12.24
C PHE A 80 -4.85 11.01 -12.62
N GLU A 81 -5.49 11.33 -13.75
CA GLU A 81 -5.62 12.70 -14.25
C GLU A 81 -6.26 13.67 -13.25
N TRP A 82 -7.10 13.17 -12.37
CA TRP A 82 -7.73 13.89 -11.28
C TRP A 82 -6.78 14.25 -10.13
N SER A 83 -5.59 13.67 -10.11
CA SER A 83 -4.64 13.82 -9.00
C SER A 83 -3.74 15.04 -9.18
N LYS A 84 -3.35 15.65 -8.07
CA LYS A 84 -2.26 16.65 -8.01
C LYS A 84 -0.93 15.91 -7.94
N PRO A 85 0.22 16.60 -8.15
CA PRO A 85 1.51 16.02 -7.85
C PRO A 85 1.53 15.40 -6.45
N TYR A 86 2.02 14.19 -6.34
CA TYR A 86 1.99 13.42 -5.11
C TYR A 86 3.33 12.72 -4.88
N ARG A 87 3.52 12.21 -3.67
CA ARG A 87 4.67 11.39 -3.32
C ARG A 87 4.24 9.93 -3.23
N ILE A 88 5.12 9.05 -3.70
CA ILE A 88 5.07 7.63 -3.37
C ILE A 88 6.14 7.43 -2.31
N VAL A 89 5.73 6.91 -1.17
CA VAL A 89 6.55 6.82 0.04
C VAL A 89 6.65 5.37 0.47
N ILE A 90 7.84 4.93 0.84
CA ILE A 90 8.05 3.66 1.53
C ILE A 90 8.44 3.99 2.96
N ALA A 91 7.64 3.50 3.89
CA ALA A 91 7.87 3.70 5.32
C ALA A 91 7.99 2.36 6.03
N ARG A 92 8.84 2.31 7.05
CA ARG A 92 9.05 1.13 7.87
C ARG A 92 8.16 1.19 9.10
N PHE A 93 7.40 0.12 9.29
CA PHE A 93 6.54 -0.09 10.45
C PHE A 93 7.00 -1.36 11.17
N GLY A 94 7.88 -1.21 12.15
CA GLY A 94 8.49 -2.34 12.82
C GLY A 94 9.36 -3.16 11.87
N ASP A 95 8.94 -4.37 11.58
CA ASP A 95 9.66 -5.33 10.74
C ASP A 95 9.16 -5.41 9.28
N VAL A 96 8.23 -4.55 8.89
CA VAL A 96 7.71 -4.49 7.52
C VAL A 96 7.83 -3.11 6.92
N CYS A 97 8.00 -3.05 5.60
CA CYS A 97 7.94 -1.82 4.84
C CYS A 97 6.61 -1.76 4.09
N VAL A 98 5.97 -0.60 4.14
CA VAL A 98 4.69 -0.35 3.48
C VAL A 98 4.86 0.79 2.49
N MET A 99 4.39 0.59 1.27
CA MET A 99 4.33 1.63 0.25
C MET A 99 2.97 2.30 0.29
N GLY A 100 2.97 3.61 0.25
CA GLY A 100 1.75 4.41 0.24
C GLY A 100 1.94 5.75 -0.43
N TRP A 101 0.89 6.53 -0.44
CA TRP A 101 0.82 7.84 -1.06
C TRP A 101 0.86 8.93 0.00
N SER A 102 1.37 10.09 -0.37
CA SER A 102 1.27 11.30 0.46
C SER A 102 1.26 12.56 -0.39
N GLU A 103 0.51 13.55 0.06
CA GLU A 103 0.57 14.91 -0.49
C GLU A 103 1.42 15.82 0.38
N GLU A 104 1.86 15.34 1.54
CA GLU A 104 2.69 16.11 2.47
C GLU A 104 4.16 16.10 2.06
N ASP A 105 4.89 17.10 2.50
CA ASP A 105 6.33 17.24 2.26
C ASP A 105 7.14 16.34 3.21
N LEU A 106 6.96 15.04 3.06
CA LEU A 106 7.65 14.03 3.86
C LEU A 106 9.10 13.85 3.39
N ARG A 107 9.99 13.67 4.35
CA ARG A 107 11.42 13.43 4.12
C ARG A 107 11.86 12.15 4.83
N VAL A 108 12.99 11.61 4.39
CA VAL A 108 13.57 10.43 5.03
C VAL A 108 13.78 10.67 6.52
N GLY A 109 13.32 9.72 7.34
CA GLY A 109 13.39 9.80 8.80
C GLY A 109 12.15 10.39 9.47
N ASP A 110 11.24 11.01 8.71
CA ASP A 110 10.00 11.56 9.28
C ASP A 110 9.11 10.45 9.83
N GLU A 111 8.49 10.72 10.97
CA GLU A 111 7.46 9.84 11.52
C GLU A 111 6.16 10.01 10.75
N VAL A 112 5.51 8.89 10.45
CA VAL A 112 4.24 8.88 9.73
C VAL A 112 3.24 7.94 10.37
N PHE A 113 1.97 8.31 10.23
CA PHE A 113 0.83 7.46 10.54
C PHE A 113 0.25 6.91 9.26
N ILE A 114 -0.17 5.66 9.34
CA ILE A 114 -0.85 5.00 8.23
C ILE A 114 -2.34 5.33 8.28
N SER A 115 -2.91 5.65 7.13
CA SER A 115 -4.35 5.84 6.96
C SER A 115 -4.78 5.27 5.62
N THR A 116 -6.07 5.17 5.42
CA THR A 116 -6.63 4.70 4.15
C THR A 116 -7.64 5.71 3.63
N ALA A 117 -7.72 5.84 2.34
CA ALA A 117 -8.71 6.69 1.70
C ALA A 117 -9.09 6.11 0.34
N LYS A 118 -10.34 6.33 -0.04
CA LYS A 118 -10.86 5.95 -1.33
C LYS A 118 -10.55 7.07 -2.33
N ASP A 119 -10.00 6.71 -3.48
CA ASP A 119 -9.74 7.68 -4.53
C ASP A 119 -11.00 7.96 -5.37
N GLU A 120 -10.90 8.89 -6.33
CA GLU A 120 -12.03 9.25 -7.18
C GLU A 120 -12.51 8.11 -8.08
N SER A 121 -11.65 7.14 -8.39
CA SER A 121 -12.01 5.94 -9.14
C SER A 121 -12.63 4.83 -8.27
N GLY A 122 -12.74 5.06 -6.98
CA GLY A 122 -13.35 4.11 -6.05
C GLY A 122 -12.41 3.05 -5.50
N ILE A 123 -11.11 3.21 -5.67
CA ILE A 123 -10.09 2.29 -5.19
C ILE A 123 -9.53 2.78 -3.87
N TRP A 124 -9.44 1.88 -2.89
CA TRP A 124 -8.84 2.18 -1.60
C TRP A 124 -7.33 2.19 -1.69
N LYS A 125 -6.71 3.24 -1.08
CA LYS A 125 -5.27 3.44 -1.06
C LYS A 125 -4.76 3.71 0.33
N ILE A 126 -3.49 3.39 0.54
CA ILE A 126 -2.79 3.72 1.77
C ILE A 126 -2.19 5.12 1.64
N TRP A 127 -2.44 5.94 2.64
CA TRP A 127 -1.93 7.29 2.76
C TRP A 127 -1.10 7.44 4.02
N PHE A 128 -0.02 8.19 3.91
CA PHE A 128 0.84 8.53 5.04
C PHE A 128 0.67 9.99 5.43
N ARG A 129 0.56 10.23 6.71
CA ARG A 129 0.43 11.56 7.32
C ARG A 129 1.38 11.67 8.50
N ARG A 130 1.84 12.91 8.77
CA ARG A 130 2.57 13.23 9.97
C ARG A 130 1.69 13.11 11.22
#